data_c2684a7d5fa41c9b156284052da21279
#
_entry.id   c2684a7d5fa41c9b156284052da21279
#
_cell.length_a   1.000
_cell.length_b   1.000
_cell.length_c   1.000
_cell.angle_alpha   90.00
_cell.angle_beta   90.00
_cell.angle_gamma   90.00
#
_symmetry.space_group_name_H-M   'P 1'
#
loop_
_entity.id
_entity.type
_entity.pdbx_description
1 polymer ?
#
loop_
_entity_poly.entity_id
_entity_poly.type
_entity_poly.pdbx_seq_one_letter_code
_entity_poly.pdbx_strand_id
1 'polypeptide(L)'
;MDPLFTEEQLNKMSREDIISLMKTMREHYQKQETKIQILEEKTKELEFLNAMLSDRLTLAQRKQFGPSSEKYADGYTQLNLFNEAEQEAEPDAPEPEMEEIHPSSYKRKKRSGKKEEDLSAFETTEVIEYKLTGADRNCPDCNTKYKVVTKETVKRLKFVPARFEVAEEVTYVYSCPKCGAMKRPEKAPSLLKGSVATPSLAAGIMNAKYVGGMPLARQEREFARYDLNLSTKTMANWIIQCADRYLQPLYELMKEEFLRSRYAHGDETRVQVIDEPEQKGSTQNWMWVYLTDEYSGSPRMVLFQYERTRAGYHPVEFLGDQYQGYFTCDGYQAYHSLPERITVTGCMAHARRRFDESLTVLKKDFTKEQLKETTAYQAMARIGMFYKIEEMIRDKSPEERYEERQKQAKPLLEAFFEWLHTLEDAVDRSSKIGEAVLYTLNQETYLKRYLEDGHLSIDNLAAERALKNFAIGRRNWLFAKSIRGAQASATVYSITETALLNGLKPYNYLTYVMEKMKELGAFPAKEEMLELLPWSSNLPDDCHSKLKK
;
A
#
# COMPACT_ATOMS: atom_id res chain seq x y z
N MET A 1 -52.22 -8.54 38.06
CA MET A 1 -52.63 -8.67 36.65
C MET A 1 -54.04 -9.18 36.64
N ASP A 2 -55.00 -8.38 36.23
CA ASP A 2 -56.37 -8.89 36.05
C ASP A 2 -56.34 -9.92 34.91
N PRO A 3 -56.99 -11.09 35.09
CA PRO A 3 -57.04 -12.08 34.02
C PRO A 3 -57.84 -11.50 32.84
N LEU A 4 -57.21 -11.52 31.62
CA LEU A 4 -57.79 -11.04 30.37
C LEU A 4 -59.18 -11.63 30.06
N PHE A 5 -59.49 -12.79 30.66
CA PHE A 5 -60.80 -13.46 30.58
C PHE A 5 -61.13 -14.11 31.92
N THR A 6 -62.39 -14.04 32.38
CA THR A 6 -62.86 -14.76 33.55
C THR A 6 -63.13 -16.24 33.20
N GLU A 7 -63.10 -17.11 34.18
CA GLU A 7 -63.38 -18.54 34.02
C GLU A 7 -64.75 -18.82 33.39
N GLU A 8 -65.77 -17.98 33.71
CA GLU A 8 -67.11 -18.03 33.11
C GLU A 8 -67.10 -17.63 31.61
N GLN A 9 -66.23 -16.70 31.19
CA GLN A 9 -66.06 -16.32 29.79
C GLN A 9 -65.38 -17.40 28.97
N LEU A 10 -64.35 -18.04 29.49
CA LEU A 10 -63.64 -19.15 28.86
C LEU A 10 -64.54 -20.39 28.68
N ASN A 11 -65.43 -20.69 29.66
CA ASN A 11 -66.37 -21.84 29.62
C ASN A 11 -67.50 -21.65 28.61
N LYS A 12 -67.73 -20.43 28.09
CA LYS A 12 -68.75 -20.11 27.07
C LYS A 12 -68.19 -20.04 25.65
N MET A 13 -66.88 -20.13 25.47
CA MET A 13 -66.24 -20.07 24.15
C MET A 13 -66.31 -21.43 23.42
N SER A 14 -66.48 -21.36 22.11
CA SER A 14 -66.36 -22.56 21.28
C SER A 14 -64.90 -23.10 21.23
N ARG A 15 -64.75 -24.39 20.94
CA ARG A 15 -63.43 -25.01 20.82
C ARG A 15 -62.56 -24.30 19.75
N GLU A 16 -63.18 -23.79 18.70
CA GLU A 16 -62.49 -23.05 17.60
C GLU A 16 -62.04 -21.69 18.05
N ASP A 17 -62.82 -20.98 18.84
CA ASP A 17 -62.46 -19.67 19.42
C ASP A 17 -61.31 -19.79 20.41
N ILE A 18 -61.29 -20.84 21.22
CA ILE A 18 -60.21 -21.12 22.17
C ILE A 18 -58.91 -21.40 21.42
N ILE A 19 -58.94 -22.18 20.35
CA ILE A 19 -57.77 -22.47 19.49
C ILE A 19 -57.24 -21.20 18.81
N SER A 20 -58.15 -20.34 18.31
CA SER A 20 -57.78 -19.04 17.73
C SER A 20 -57.13 -18.13 18.76
N LEU A 21 -57.72 -18.04 19.96
CA LEU A 21 -57.16 -17.24 21.05
C LEU A 21 -55.78 -17.74 21.48
N MET A 22 -55.58 -19.06 21.60
CA MET A 22 -54.28 -19.64 21.93
C MET A 22 -53.22 -19.37 20.86
N LYS A 23 -53.58 -19.36 19.58
CA LYS A 23 -52.67 -18.98 18.49
C LYS A 23 -52.25 -17.52 18.60
N THR A 24 -53.21 -16.61 18.80
CA THR A 24 -52.96 -15.19 18.95
C THR A 24 -52.10 -14.89 20.20
N MET A 25 -52.39 -15.56 21.32
CA MET A 25 -51.57 -15.45 22.54
C MET A 25 -50.14 -15.95 22.30
N ARG A 26 -49.97 -17.07 21.59
CA ARG A 26 -48.65 -17.63 21.28
C ARG A 26 -47.84 -16.67 20.40
N GLU A 27 -48.45 -16.06 19.39
CA GLU A 27 -47.80 -15.04 18.53
C GLU A 27 -47.43 -13.79 19.35
N HIS A 28 -48.29 -13.39 20.28
CA HIS A 28 -48.01 -12.26 21.16
C HIS A 28 -46.89 -12.58 22.15
N TYR A 29 -46.83 -13.76 22.72
CA TYR A 29 -45.73 -14.23 23.57
C TYR A 29 -44.41 -14.26 22.81
N GLN A 30 -44.39 -14.79 21.58
CA GLN A 30 -43.19 -14.80 20.75
C GLN A 30 -42.69 -13.40 20.43
N LYS A 31 -43.60 -12.45 20.13
CA LYS A 31 -43.23 -11.04 19.93
C LYS A 31 -42.70 -10.38 21.21
N GLN A 32 -43.26 -10.69 22.36
CA GLN A 32 -42.76 -10.17 23.65
C GLN A 32 -41.39 -10.74 24.00
N GLU A 33 -41.16 -12.02 23.78
CA GLU A 33 -39.87 -12.69 24.02
C GLU A 33 -38.76 -12.09 23.14
N THR A 34 -39.05 -11.88 21.86
CA THR A 34 -38.13 -11.20 20.96
C THR A 34 -37.83 -9.76 21.41
N LYS A 35 -38.86 -9.05 21.89
CA LYS A 35 -38.70 -7.67 22.39
C LYS A 35 -37.88 -7.61 23.69
N ILE A 36 -38.03 -8.59 24.57
CA ILE A 36 -37.25 -8.73 25.81
C ILE A 36 -35.78 -8.98 25.46
N GLN A 37 -35.48 -9.87 24.52
CA GLN A 37 -34.11 -10.13 24.08
C GLN A 37 -33.45 -8.87 23.51
N ILE A 38 -34.15 -8.13 22.66
CA ILE A 38 -33.67 -6.85 22.10
C ILE A 38 -33.42 -5.79 23.20
N LEU A 39 -34.29 -5.72 24.20
CA LEU A 39 -34.15 -4.79 25.33
C LEU A 39 -32.99 -5.17 26.25
N GLU A 40 -32.77 -6.47 26.49
CA GLU A 40 -31.63 -6.97 27.28
C GLU A 40 -30.30 -6.67 26.58
N GLU A 41 -30.22 -6.85 25.24
CA GLU A 41 -29.05 -6.46 24.46
C GLU A 41 -28.82 -4.94 24.53
N LYS A 42 -29.86 -4.12 24.34
CA LYS A 42 -29.76 -2.66 24.48
C LYS A 42 -29.33 -2.21 25.87
N THR A 43 -29.80 -2.88 26.92
CA THR A 43 -29.42 -2.54 28.29
C THR A 43 -27.93 -2.82 28.52
N LYS A 44 -27.42 -3.96 28.05
CA LYS A 44 -25.98 -4.28 28.11
C LYS A 44 -25.14 -3.31 27.32
N GLU A 45 -25.61 -2.89 26.15
CA GLU A 45 -24.92 -1.91 25.29
C GLU A 45 -24.87 -0.52 25.95
N LEU A 46 -25.96 -0.10 26.59
CA LEU A 46 -26.03 1.16 27.35
C LEU A 46 -25.16 1.14 28.61
N GLU A 47 -25.10 0.04 29.34
CA GLU A 47 -24.21 -0.11 30.50
C GLU A 47 -22.74 -0.01 30.08
N PHE A 48 -22.39 -0.63 28.97
CA PHE A 48 -21.05 -0.52 28.38
C PHE A 48 -20.71 0.91 27.93
N LEU A 49 -21.63 1.58 27.25
CA LEU A 49 -21.46 2.98 26.82
C LEU A 49 -21.29 3.93 28.02
N ASN A 50 -22.05 3.71 29.09
CA ASN A 50 -21.91 4.47 30.34
C ASN A 50 -20.55 4.24 31.01
N ALA A 51 -20.04 3.00 31.04
CA ALA A 51 -18.71 2.71 31.56
C ALA A 51 -17.62 3.42 30.72
N MET A 52 -17.73 3.37 29.39
CA MET A 52 -16.79 4.03 28.48
C MET A 52 -16.82 5.56 28.57
N LEU A 53 -18.01 6.16 28.74
CA LEU A 53 -18.17 7.61 28.95
C LEU A 53 -17.60 8.04 30.31
N SER A 54 -17.78 7.24 31.36
CA SER A 54 -17.21 7.45 32.67
C SER A 54 -15.67 7.42 32.64
N ASP A 55 -15.08 6.47 31.94
CA ASP A 55 -13.63 6.39 31.75
C ASP A 55 -13.08 7.57 30.91
N ARG A 56 -13.79 7.99 29.85
CA ARG A 56 -13.43 9.21 29.10
C ARG A 56 -13.52 10.47 29.93
N LEU A 57 -14.54 10.59 30.78
CA LEU A 57 -14.69 11.74 31.70
C LEU A 57 -13.56 11.76 32.71
N THR A 58 -13.19 10.61 33.27
CA THR A 58 -12.07 10.45 34.21
C THR A 58 -10.73 10.80 33.56
N LEU A 59 -10.51 10.35 32.30
CA LEU A 59 -9.32 10.69 31.51
C LEU A 59 -9.27 12.19 31.14
N ALA A 60 -10.42 12.80 30.80
CA ALA A 60 -10.50 14.23 30.50
C ALA A 60 -10.23 15.07 31.77
N GLN A 61 -10.78 14.67 32.93
CA GLN A 61 -10.52 15.30 34.21
C GLN A 61 -9.05 15.17 34.64
N ARG A 62 -8.42 14.01 34.44
CA ARG A 62 -6.98 13.81 34.68
C ARG A 62 -6.10 14.65 33.75
N LYS A 63 -6.50 14.86 32.47
CA LYS A 63 -5.79 15.75 31.55
C LYS A 63 -5.91 17.23 31.93
N GLN A 64 -7.02 17.62 32.52
CA GLN A 64 -7.31 19.03 32.88
C GLN A 64 -6.79 19.43 34.26
N PHE A 65 -6.67 18.50 35.22
CA PHE A 65 -6.34 18.75 36.61
C PHE A 65 -5.17 17.89 37.17
N GLY A 66 -4.53 17.06 36.33
CA GLY A 66 -3.39 16.24 36.71
C GLY A 66 -2.06 17.01 36.66
N PRO A 67 -1.06 16.66 37.48
CA PRO A 67 0.26 17.29 37.43
C PRO A 67 0.94 17.00 36.10
N SER A 68 1.49 18.01 35.45
CA SER A 68 2.23 17.93 34.20
C SER A 68 3.60 17.29 34.39
N SER A 69 3.68 16.00 34.64
CA SER A 69 4.92 15.24 34.56
C SER A 69 4.73 14.03 33.66
N GLU A 70 5.60 13.91 32.68
CA GLU A 70 5.69 12.82 31.72
C GLU A 70 6.16 11.49 32.37
N LYS A 71 5.45 11.01 33.39
CA LYS A 71 5.62 9.65 33.90
C LYS A 71 4.42 8.85 33.44
N TYR A 72 4.64 8.04 32.41
CA TYR A 72 3.67 7.06 31.95
C TYR A 72 3.41 6.04 33.06
N ALA A 73 2.13 5.84 33.41
CA ALA A 73 1.72 4.74 34.27
C ALA A 73 1.87 3.41 33.51
N ASP A 74 2.45 2.41 34.16
CA ASP A 74 2.63 1.05 33.66
C ASP A 74 1.31 0.48 33.09
N GLY A 75 1.33 0.09 31.82
CA GLY A 75 0.21 -0.60 31.18
C GLY A 75 -0.03 -0.28 29.71
N TYR A 76 0.61 0.75 29.15
CA TYR A 76 0.59 0.97 27.70
C TYR A 76 1.84 0.36 27.08
N THR A 77 1.66 -0.63 26.22
CA THR A 77 2.72 -1.11 25.34
C THR A 77 3.10 0.06 24.43
N GLN A 78 4.16 0.76 24.78
CA GLN A 78 4.83 1.72 23.91
C GLN A 78 5.22 0.90 22.68
N LEU A 79 4.66 1.25 21.53
CA LEU A 79 5.20 0.79 20.26
C LEU A 79 6.64 1.31 20.22
N ASN A 80 7.58 0.44 20.52
CA ASN A 80 9.00 0.74 20.53
C ASN A 80 9.43 1.01 19.09
N LEU A 81 9.42 2.29 18.70
CA LEU A 81 9.97 2.78 17.43
C LEU A 81 11.48 2.49 17.26
N PHE A 82 12.13 1.95 18.29
CA PHE A 82 13.58 1.76 18.34
C PHE A 82 14.03 0.29 18.49
N ASN A 83 13.11 -0.67 18.65
CA ASN A 83 13.42 -2.11 18.81
C ASN A 83 12.80 -2.97 17.71
N GLU A 84 12.65 -2.44 16.51
CA GLU A 84 12.14 -3.18 15.35
C GLU A 84 12.99 -4.44 15.09
N ALA A 85 14.31 -4.31 15.19
CA ALA A 85 15.23 -5.41 15.01
C ALA A 85 15.14 -6.50 16.11
N GLU A 86 14.78 -6.14 17.35
CA GLU A 86 14.62 -7.10 18.45
C GLU A 86 13.23 -7.77 18.43
N GLN A 87 12.18 -7.08 17.92
CA GLN A 87 10.84 -7.62 17.82
C GLN A 87 10.66 -8.54 16.60
N GLU A 88 11.43 -8.31 15.53
CA GLU A 88 11.44 -9.13 14.33
C GLU A 88 12.60 -10.13 14.31
N ALA A 89 13.45 -10.13 15.34
CA ALA A 89 14.50 -11.11 15.47
C ALA A 89 13.91 -12.49 15.77
N GLU A 90 13.96 -13.36 14.79
CA GLU A 90 13.58 -14.76 14.90
C GLU A 90 14.89 -15.59 14.95
N PRO A 91 15.26 -16.15 16.11
CA PRO A 91 16.53 -16.88 16.26
C PRO A 91 16.70 -18.06 15.30
N ASP A 92 15.56 -18.63 14.84
CA ASP A 92 15.51 -19.75 13.92
C ASP A 92 15.21 -19.31 12.46
N ALA A 93 15.24 -17.98 12.16
CA ALA A 93 15.07 -17.50 10.80
C ALA A 93 16.14 -18.14 9.89
N PRO A 94 15.74 -18.77 8.76
CA PRO A 94 16.70 -19.46 7.89
C PRO A 94 17.68 -18.45 7.31
N GLU A 95 18.91 -18.51 7.77
CA GLU A 95 20.00 -17.81 7.09
C GLU A 95 20.19 -18.36 5.68
N PRO A 96 20.68 -17.53 4.74
CA PRO A 96 21.16 -18.04 3.47
C PRO A 96 22.33 -19.00 3.76
N GLU A 97 22.10 -20.35 3.74
CA GLU A 97 23.07 -21.35 4.17
C GLU A 97 24.34 -21.30 3.30
N MET A 98 25.49 -21.49 3.87
CA MET A 98 26.73 -21.70 3.15
C MET A 98 26.80 -23.15 2.66
N GLU A 99 26.83 -23.38 1.34
CA GLU A 99 27.07 -24.74 0.81
C GLU A 99 28.53 -25.11 0.98
N GLU A 100 28.79 -26.09 1.84
CA GLU A 100 30.00 -26.90 1.76
C GLU A 100 29.77 -28.04 0.75
N ILE A 101 30.47 -27.98 -0.39
CA ILE A 101 30.37 -29.02 -1.41
C ILE A 101 31.32 -30.14 -1.02
N HIS A 102 30.82 -31.19 -0.36
CA HIS A 102 31.55 -32.44 -0.19
C HIS A 102 31.38 -33.31 -1.44
N PRO A 103 32.48 -33.83 -2.05
CA PRO A 103 32.37 -34.68 -3.21
C PRO A 103 31.87 -36.07 -2.78
N SER A 104 30.61 -36.37 -2.99
CA SER A 104 30.11 -37.74 -2.88
C SER A 104 29.94 -38.37 -4.25
N SER A 105 30.54 -39.55 -4.41
CA SER A 105 30.54 -40.38 -5.61
C SER A 105 29.20 -41.12 -5.82
N TYR A 106 28.08 -40.38 -5.94
CA TYR A 106 26.81 -40.98 -6.33
C TYR A 106 25.96 -40.00 -7.16
N LYS A 107 25.62 -40.40 -8.39
CA LYS A 107 24.78 -39.63 -9.29
C LYS A 107 23.33 -39.57 -8.77
N ARG A 108 22.99 -38.62 -7.91
CA ARG A 108 21.63 -38.17 -7.66
C ARG A 108 21.40 -36.89 -8.45
N LYS A 109 20.29 -36.80 -9.20
CA LYS A 109 19.83 -35.53 -9.79
C LYS A 109 19.71 -34.52 -8.66
N LYS A 110 20.60 -33.51 -8.64
CA LYS A 110 20.53 -32.37 -7.72
C LYS A 110 19.26 -31.59 -8.02
N ARG A 111 18.40 -31.40 -7.00
CA ARG A 111 17.53 -30.23 -6.95
C ARG A 111 18.47 -29.06 -6.69
N SER A 112 18.49 -28.04 -7.59
CA SER A 112 19.17 -26.78 -7.32
C SER A 112 18.60 -26.21 -6.03
N GLY A 113 19.42 -25.95 -5.04
CA GLY A 113 19.01 -25.36 -3.78
C GLY A 113 18.61 -23.92 -4.04
N LYS A 114 17.55 -23.44 -3.36
CA LYS A 114 17.01 -22.08 -3.41
C LYS A 114 18.09 -20.98 -3.30
N LYS A 115 19.25 -21.28 -2.70
CA LYS A 115 20.43 -20.43 -2.49
C LYS A 115 21.34 -20.21 -3.70
N GLU A 116 21.51 -21.19 -4.56
CA GLU A 116 22.24 -20.96 -5.82
C GLU A 116 21.51 -19.96 -6.69
N GLU A 117 20.17 -19.95 -6.61
CA GLU A 117 19.33 -18.96 -7.30
C GLU A 117 19.52 -17.57 -6.67
N ASP A 118 19.53 -17.45 -5.33
CA ASP A 118 19.62 -16.16 -4.62
C ASP A 118 20.97 -15.45 -4.84
N LEU A 119 22.08 -16.21 -4.89
CA LEU A 119 23.42 -15.65 -5.12
C LEU A 119 23.81 -15.52 -6.59
N SER A 120 23.08 -16.15 -7.51
CA SER A 120 23.33 -16.07 -8.96
C SER A 120 23.14 -14.67 -9.56
N ALA A 121 22.39 -13.81 -8.86
CA ALA A 121 22.15 -12.43 -9.27
C ALA A 121 23.37 -11.51 -9.08
N PHE A 122 24.39 -11.95 -8.31
CA PHE A 122 25.55 -11.14 -7.98
C PHE A 122 26.80 -11.60 -8.73
N GLU A 123 27.62 -10.63 -9.15
CA GLU A 123 28.92 -10.91 -9.74
C GLU A 123 29.94 -11.28 -8.66
N THR A 124 30.82 -12.24 -9.00
CA THR A 124 31.94 -12.57 -8.14
C THR A 124 33.07 -11.57 -8.37
N THR A 125 33.21 -10.60 -7.47
CA THR A 125 34.21 -9.52 -7.56
C THR A 125 35.56 -9.87 -6.94
N GLU A 126 35.61 -10.89 -6.09
CA GLU A 126 36.83 -11.29 -5.37
C GLU A 126 36.90 -12.83 -5.25
N VAL A 127 38.07 -13.39 -5.52
CA VAL A 127 38.34 -14.81 -5.33
C VAL A 127 39.51 -14.96 -4.37
N ILE A 128 39.27 -15.50 -3.18
CA ILE A 128 40.30 -15.81 -2.19
C ILE A 128 40.64 -17.27 -2.30
N GLU A 129 41.88 -17.57 -2.68
CA GLU A 129 42.34 -18.94 -2.80
C GLU A 129 43.24 -19.35 -1.62
N TYR A 130 42.86 -20.42 -0.95
CA TYR A 130 43.67 -21.05 0.09
C TYR A 130 44.41 -22.23 -0.51
N LYS A 131 45.75 -22.17 -0.52
CA LYS A 131 46.60 -23.22 -1.09
C LYS A 131 47.68 -23.61 -0.09
N LEU A 132 48.02 -24.87 -0.03
CA LEU A 132 49.18 -25.32 0.74
C LEU A 132 50.45 -24.69 0.16
N THR A 133 51.33 -24.18 1.01
CA THR A 133 52.59 -23.52 0.62
C THR A 133 53.76 -24.16 1.34
N GLY A 134 54.97 -24.02 0.78
CA GLY A 134 56.22 -24.51 1.39
C GLY A 134 56.22 -26.01 1.70
N ALA A 135 56.59 -26.34 2.92
CA ALA A 135 56.71 -27.73 3.41
C ALA A 135 55.38 -28.48 3.50
N ASP A 136 54.26 -27.72 3.73
CA ASP A 136 52.91 -28.32 3.85
C ASP A 136 52.41 -28.94 2.53
N ARG A 137 53.09 -28.68 1.41
CA ARG A 137 52.78 -29.32 0.12
C ARG A 137 53.32 -30.75 0.02
N ASN A 138 54.14 -31.19 0.95
CA ASN A 138 54.72 -32.54 0.95
C ASN A 138 54.04 -33.40 2.02
N CYS A 139 53.82 -34.67 1.67
CA CYS A 139 53.28 -35.64 2.62
C CYS A 139 54.29 -35.88 3.75
N PRO A 140 53.89 -35.77 5.02
CA PRO A 140 54.84 -36.04 6.13
C PRO A 140 55.34 -37.43 6.19
N ASP A 141 54.63 -38.44 5.65
CA ASP A 141 55.02 -39.86 5.71
C ASP A 141 55.98 -40.30 4.59
N CYS A 142 55.80 -39.75 3.37
CA CYS A 142 56.58 -40.20 2.20
C CYS A 142 57.25 -39.06 1.43
N ASN A 143 57.15 -37.81 1.90
CA ASN A 143 57.73 -36.60 1.31
C ASN A 143 57.34 -36.34 -0.15
N THR A 144 56.28 -36.99 -0.64
CA THR A 144 55.77 -36.78 -1.99
C THR A 144 54.85 -35.56 -2.02
N LYS A 145 54.95 -34.73 -3.08
CA LYS A 145 54.18 -33.52 -3.22
C LYS A 145 52.70 -33.82 -3.45
N TYR A 146 51.80 -33.23 -2.61
CA TYR A 146 50.37 -33.39 -2.76
C TYR A 146 49.88 -32.85 -4.10
N LYS A 147 48.93 -33.55 -4.73
CA LYS A 147 48.21 -33.12 -5.93
C LYS A 147 46.82 -32.63 -5.52
N VAL A 148 46.35 -31.56 -6.16
CA VAL A 148 44.97 -31.09 -5.97
C VAL A 148 44.01 -32.12 -6.57
N VAL A 149 43.11 -32.65 -5.75
CA VAL A 149 42.11 -33.66 -6.14
C VAL A 149 40.79 -32.98 -6.45
N THR A 150 40.41 -31.99 -5.65
CA THR A 150 39.13 -31.23 -5.81
C THR A 150 39.29 -29.81 -5.31
N LYS A 151 38.36 -28.94 -5.71
CA LYS A 151 38.21 -27.57 -5.17
C LYS A 151 36.86 -27.48 -4.48
N GLU A 152 36.88 -27.06 -3.24
CA GLU A 152 35.67 -26.66 -2.50
C GLU A 152 35.52 -25.17 -2.62
N THR A 153 34.31 -24.69 -2.98
CA THR A 153 34.04 -23.26 -3.18
C THR A 153 32.85 -22.86 -2.31
N VAL A 154 33.07 -21.90 -1.45
CA VAL A 154 32.01 -21.28 -0.62
C VAL A 154 31.80 -19.86 -1.09
N LYS A 155 30.57 -19.49 -1.47
CA LYS A 155 30.20 -18.12 -1.84
C LYS A 155 29.76 -17.35 -0.59
N ARG A 156 30.30 -16.14 -0.40
CA ARG A 156 29.94 -15.25 0.70
C ARG A 156 29.50 -13.89 0.14
N LEU A 157 28.48 -13.27 0.74
CA LEU A 157 28.07 -11.92 0.37
C LEU A 157 29.00 -10.90 1.04
N LYS A 158 29.46 -9.93 0.26
CA LYS A 158 30.24 -8.77 0.73
C LYS A 158 29.40 -7.52 0.53
N PHE A 159 29.12 -6.80 1.60
CA PHE A 159 28.47 -5.49 1.52
C PHE A 159 29.51 -4.43 1.16
N VAL A 160 29.25 -3.67 0.09
CA VAL A 160 30.04 -2.51 -0.30
C VAL A 160 29.21 -1.27 -0.01
N PRO A 161 29.61 -0.42 0.95
CA PRO A 161 28.91 0.82 1.24
C PRO A 161 28.83 1.73 0.02
N ALA A 162 27.81 2.60 -0.05
CA ALA A 162 27.73 3.62 -1.07
C ALA A 162 28.98 4.50 -1.01
N ARG A 163 29.53 4.87 -2.20
CA ARG A 163 30.67 5.77 -2.33
C ARG A 163 30.35 6.83 -3.37
N PHE A 164 30.97 8.01 -3.21
CA PHE A 164 30.93 9.07 -4.21
C PHE A 164 32.20 9.00 -5.07
N GLU A 165 32.01 9.21 -6.36
CA GLU A 165 33.10 9.27 -7.34
C GLU A 165 33.02 10.57 -8.13
N VAL A 166 34.16 11.13 -8.50
CA VAL A 166 34.22 12.32 -9.33
C VAL A 166 34.49 11.91 -10.77
N ALA A 167 33.60 12.33 -11.68
CA ALA A 167 33.83 12.24 -13.12
C ALA A 167 34.31 13.58 -13.66
N GLU A 168 35.47 13.61 -14.29
CA GLU A 168 36.00 14.78 -14.94
C GLU A 168 35.58 14.84 -16.42
N GLU A 169 34.81 15.88 -16.79
CA GLU A 169 34.44 16.14 -18.19
C GLU A 169 35.39 17.18 -18.79
N VAL A 170 36.36 16.74 -19.58
CA VAL A 170 37.36 17.59 -20.19
C VAL A 170 36.95 18.04 -21.60
N THR A 171 36.81 19.34 -21.81
CA THR A 171 36.48 19.91 -23.13
C THR A 171 37.69 20.67 -23.69
N TYR A 172 38.25 20.19 -24.79
CA TYR A 172 39.34 20.87 -25.45
C TYR A 172 38.83 22.06 -26.28
N VAL A 173 39.48 23.20 -26.14
CA VAL A 173 39.20 24.40 -26.91
C VAL A 173 40.30 24.58 -27.94
N TYR A 174 39.92 24.64 -29.19
CA TYR A 174 40.84 24.77 -30.32
C TYR A 174 40.88 26.20 -30.81
N SER A 175 42.07 26.69 -31.21
CA SER A 175 42.25 27.98 -31.84
C SER A 175 42.92 27.80 -33.19
N CYS A 176 42.46 28.53 -34.22
CA CYS A 176 43.12 28.54 -35.51
C CYS A 176 44.39 29.40 -35.43
N PRO A 177 45.59 28.84 -35.70
CA PRO A 177 46.85 29.62 -35.61
C PRO A 177 46.96 30.72 -36.66
N LYS A 178 46.15 30.69 -37.72
CA LYS A 178 46.22 31.68 -38.82
C LYS A 178 45.27 32.86 -38.58
N CYS A 179 44.03 32.63 -38.09
CA CYS A 179 43.04 33.70 -37.98
C CYS A 179 42.53 33.89 -36.51
N GLY A 180 43.03 33.11 -35.57
CA GLY A 180 42.60 33.18 -34.16
C GLY A 180 41.17 32.65 -33.86
N ALA A 181 40.43 32.15 -34.86
CA ALA A 181 39.09 31.66 -34.66
C ALA A 181 39.08 30.47 -33.65
N MET A 182 38.18 30.54 -32.67
CA MET A 182 38.05 29.56 -31.62
C MET A 182 36.95 28.54 -31.96
N LYS A 183 37.21 27.25 -31.72
CA LYS A 183 36.21 26.19 -31.88
C LYS A 183 36.20 25.27 -30.66
N ARG A 184 35.04 24.91 -30.24
CA ARG A 184 34.81 23.91 -29.19
C ARG A 184 34.01 22.76 -29.77
N PRO A 185 34.26 21.51 -29.34
CA PRO A 185 33.39 20.40 -29.69
C PRO A 185 32.01 20.61 -29.06
N GLU A 186 31.00 20.02 -29.67
CA GLU A 186 29.69 19.93 -29.07
C GLU A 186 29.79 19.04 -27.84
N LYS A 187 29.15 19.48 -26.75
CA LYS A 187 29.16 18.77 -25.47
C LYS A 187 27.75 18.24 -25.16
N ALA A 188 27.66 17.02 -24.70
CA ALA A 188 26.41 16.47 -24.16
C ALA A 188 25.85 17.40 -23.06
N PRO A 189 24.55 17.66 -23.05
CA PRO A 189 23.95 18.54 -22.05
C PRO A 189 24.16 17.98 -20.64
N SER A 190 24.45 18.87 -19.68
CA SER A 190 24.44 18.49 -18.24
C SER A 190 23.02 18.24 -17.78
N LEU A 191 22.83 17.37 -16.77
CA LEU A 191 21.50 17.11 -16.19
C LEU A 191 20.82 18.41 -15.76
N LEU A 192 21.53 19.24 -15.01
CA LEU A 192 21.07 20.56 -14.58
C LEU A 192 22.18 21.58 -14.88
N LYS A 193 21.81 22.71 -15.49
CA LYS A 193 22.76 23.73 -15.86
C LYS A 193 23.50 24.29 -14.64
N GLY A 194 24.83 24.27 -14.70
CA GLY A 194 25.68 24.80 -13.63
C GLY A 194 25.66 23.97 -12.34
N SER A 195 25.23 22.72 -12.41
CA SER A 195 25.16 21.79 -11.26
C SER A 195 26.17 20.66 -11.42
N VAL A 196 26.62 20.11 -10.28
CA VAL A 196 27.42 18.88 -10.21
C VAL A 196 26.53 17.62 -10.20
N ALA A 197 25.20 17.79 -10.26
CA ALA A 197 24.26 16.68 -10.24
C ALA A 197 24.40 15.83 -11.51
N THR A 198 24.63 14.54 -11.30
CA THR A 198 24.53 13.52 -12.35
C THR A 198 23.18 12.79 -12.25
N PRO A 199 22.72 12.11 -13.30
CA PRO A 199 21.53 11.26 -13.23
C PRO A 199 21.58 10.26 -12.06
N SER A 200 22.72 9.60 -11.86
CA SER A 200 22.90 8.63 -10.78
C SER A 200 22.80 9.26 -9.38
N LEU A 201 23.37 10.44 -9.15
CA LEU A 201 23.28 11.14 -7.87
C LEU A 201 21.84 11.61 -7.60
N ALA A 202 21.19 12.21 -8.60
CA ALA A 202 19.79 12.63 -8.47
C ALA A 202 18.86 11.45 -8.22
N ALA A 203 19.03 10.33 -8.96
CA ALA A 203 18.30 9.09 -8.74
C ALA A 203 18.53 8.50 -7.35
N GLY A 204 19.78 8.52 -6.86
CA GLY A 204 20.13 8.06 -5.52
C GLY A 204 19.40 8.83 -4.44
N ILE A 205 19.40 10.16 -4.52
CA ILE A 205 18.69 11.04 -3.60
C ILE A 205 17.17 10.78 -3.64
N MET A 206 16.59 10.66 -4.84
CA MET A 206 15.16 10.36 -5.01
C MET A 206 14.81 8.98 -4.47
N ASN A 207 15.58 7.96 -4.81
CA ASN A 207 15.35 6.59 -4.35
C ASN A 207 15.42 6.49 -2.81
N ALA A 208 16.44 7.10 -2.19
CA ALA A 208 16.56 7.11 -0.75
C ALA A 208 15.37 7.82 -0.07
N LYS A 209 14.85 8.91 -0.66
CA LYS A 209 13.72 9.65 -0.10
C LYS A 209 12.38 8.97 -0.33
N TYR A 210 12.07 8.58 -1.56
CA TYR A 210 10.71 8.18 -1.95
C TYR A 210 10.48 6.66 -1.84
N VAL A 211 11.51 5.87 -2.02
CA VAL A 211 11.46 4.41 -1.87
C VAL A 211 11.92 3.99 -0.47
N GLY A 212 13.07 4.50 -0.03
CA GLY A 212 13.65 4.18 1.29
C GLY A 212 13.10 5.01 2.45
N GLY A 213 12.23 6.01 2.20
CA GLY A 213 11.64 6.85 3.24
C GLY A 213 12.63 7.75 3.99
N MET A 214 13.86 7.96 3.47
CA MET A 214 14.92 8.72 4.13
C MET A 214 14.83 10.22 3.83
N PRO A 215 14.49 11.09 4.81
CA PRO A 215 14.39 12.52 4.61
C PRO A 215 15.70 13.15 4.13
N LEU A 216 15.61 14.24 3.35
CA LEU A 216 16.79 14.93 2.85
C LEU A 216 17.74 15.40 3.96
N ALA A 217 17.23 15.82 5.12
CA ALA A 217 18.05 16.19 6.26
C ALA A 217 18.86 15.02 6.86
N ARG A 218 18.37 13.78 6.74
CA ARG A 218 19.14 12.59 7.11
C ARG A 218 20.17 12.25 6.04
N GLN A 219 19.83 12.41 4.76
CA GLN A 219 20.77 12.23 3.65
C GLN A 219 21.93 13.25 3.71
N GLU A 220 21.66 14.52 4.02
CA GLU A 220 22.69 15.55 4.25
C GLU A 220 23.69 15.13 5.33
N ARG A 221 23.18 14.62 6.47
CA ARG A 221 24.05 14.11 7.56
C ARG A 221 24.83 12.86 7.15
N GLU A 222 24.21 11.98 6.38
CA GLU A 222 24.87 10.77 5.88
C GLU A 222 25.96 11.13 4.88
N PHE A 223 25.71 12.03 3.95
CA PHE A 223 26.71 12.51 2.98
C PHE A 223 27.89 13.22 3.66
N ALA A 224 27.63 13.97 4.72
CA ALA A 224 28.70 14.57 5.52
C ALA A 224 29.67 13.55 6.15
N ARG A 225 29.22 12.31 6.44
CA ARG A 225 30.08 11.21 6.91
C ARG A 225 31.01 10.67 5.82
N TYR A 226 30.70 10.95 4.56
CA TYR A 226 31.52 10.66 3.41
C TYR A 226 32.24 11.90 2.86
N ASP A 227 32.43 12.94 3.71
CA ASP A 227 33.08 14.19 3.38
C ASP A 227 32.39 15.00 2.26
N LEU A 228 31.14 14.69 1.93
CA LEU A 228 30.34 15.42 0.94
C LEU A 228 29.43 16.43 1.63
N ASN A 229 29.70 17.73 1.45
CA ASN A 229 28.83 18.80 1.94
C ASN A 229 27.78 19.16 0.89
N LEU A 230 26.61 18.54 0.98
CA LEU A 230 25.49 18.76 0.07
C LEU A 230 24.23 19.12 0.87
N SER A 231 23.78 20.37 0.76
CA SER A 231 22.68 20.88 1.59
C SER A 231 21.31 20.29 1.19
N THR A 232 20.41 20.14 2.17
CA THR A 232 19.00 19.80 1.95
C THR A 232 18.34 20.69 0.90
N LYS A 233 18.65 21.99 0.86
CA LYS A 233 18.09 22.94 -0.10
C LYS A 233 18.53 22.61 -1.53
N THR A 234 19.80 22.28 -1.72
CA THR A 234 20.35 21.90 -3.02
C THR A 234 19.71 20.61 -3.53
N MET A 235 19.62 19.58 -2.68
CA MET A 235 18.97 18.32 -3.02
C MET A 235 17.48 18.51 -3.38
N ALA A 236 16.75 19.32 -2.61
CA ALA A 236 15.35 19.64 -2.91
C ALA A 236 15.19 20.34 -4.27
N ASN A 237 16.05 21.31 -4.57
CA ASN A 237 16.02 21.98 -5.87
C ASN A 237 16.33 21.03 -7.03
N TRP A 238 17.27 20.11 -6.86
CA TRP A 238 17.55 19.10 -7.88
C TRP A 238 16.35 18.17 -8.12
N ILE A 239 15.72 17.69 -7.04
CA ILE A 239 14.50 16.86 -7.15
C ILE A 239 13.43 17.60 -7.93
N ILE A 240 13.10 18.84 -7.55
CA ILE A 240 12.05 19.62 -8.20
C ILE A 240 12.36 19.83 -9.69
N GLN A 241 13.59 20.23 -10.01
CA GLN A 241 13.99 20.47 -11.41
C GLN A 241 14.00 19.18 -12.24
N CYS A 242 14.49 18.07 -11.67
CA CYS A 242 14.48 16.79 -12.38
C CYS A 242 13.06 16.24 -12.54
N ALA A 243 12.20 16.40 -11.53
CA ALA A 243 10.80 16.03 -11.64
C ALA A 243 10.09 16.82 -12.76
N ASP A 244 10.19 18.16 -12.74
CA ASP A 244 9.55 19.02 -13.75
C ASP A 244 10.07 18.70 -15.17
N ARG A 245 11.36 18.47 -15.32
CA ARG A 245 12.03 18.43 -16.62
C ARG A 245 12.00 17.06 -17.28
N TYR A 246 12.16 16.00 -16.48
CA TYR A 246 12.41 14.66 -17.00
C TYR A 246 11.31 13.65 -16.64
N LEU A 247 10.68 13.82 -15.48
CA LEU A 247 9.69 12.85 -14.99
C LEU A 247 8.26 13.29 -15.28
N GLN A 248 7.96 14.58 -15.25
CA GLN A 248 6.61 15.09 -15.54
C GLN A 248 6.13 14.73 -16.95
N PRO A 249 6.95 14.82 -18.02
CA PRO A 249 6.50 14.37 -19.35
C PRO A 249 6.10 12.90 -19.40
N LEU A 250 6.81 12.04 -18.67
CA LEU A 250 6.45 10.61 -18.55
C LEU A 250 5.19 10.42 -17.71
N TYR A 251 5.04 11.20 -16.64
CA TYR A 251 3.80 11.19 -15.83
C TYR A 251 2.58 11.52 -16.70
N GLU A 252 2.66 12.52 -17.56
CA GLU A 252 1.55 12.88 -18.45
C GLU A 252 1.23 11.74 -19.44
N LEU A 253 2.24 11.07 -20.00
CA LEU A 253 2.02 9.89 -20.84
C LEU A 253 1.40 8.72 -20.07
N MET A 254 1.84 8.49 -18.83
CA MET A 254 1.23 7.50 -17.95
C MET A 254 -0.23 7.85 -17.67
N LYS A 255 -0.54 9.14 -17.46
CA LYS A 255 -1.92 9.60 -17.26
C LYS A 255 -2.77 9.39 -18.52
N GLU A 256 -2.24 9.68 -19.71
CA GLU A 256 -2.96 9.40 -20.96
C GLU A 256 -3.29 7.90 -21.09
N GLU A 257 -2.36 7.02 -20.73
CA GLU A 257 -2.58 5.58 -20.79
C GLU A 257 -3.56 5.12 -19.70
N PHE A 258 -3.47 5.69 -18.49
CA PHE A 258 -4.42 5.44 -17.42
C PHE A 258 -5.85 5.76 -17.83
N LEU A 259 -6.08 6.87 -18.51
CA LEU A 259 -7.41 7.29 -18.95
C LEU A 259 -8.02 6.37 -20.03
N ARG A 260 -7.23 5.48 -20.64
CA ARG A 260 -7.72 4.42 -21.55
C ARG A 260 -8.16 3.17 -20.81
N SER A 261 -7.73 2.99 -19.56
CA SER A 261 -8.16 1.86 -18.74
C SER A 261 -9.63 1.99 -18.40
N ARG A 262 -10.35 0.87 -18.39
CA ARG A 262 -11.76 0.82 -17.98
C ARG A 262 -11.93 0.54 -16.47
N TYR A 263 -10.86 0.18 -15.78
CA TYR A 263 -10.92 -0.27 -14.39
C TYR A 263 -9.84 0.45 -13.60
N ALA A 264 -10.27 1.30 -12.70
CA ALA A 264 -9.37 2.12 -11.91
C ALA A 264 -9.79 2.15 -10.44
N HIS A 265 -8.84 2.50 -9.59
CA HIS A 265 -9.03 2.75 -8.18
C HIS A 265 -8.64 4.17 -7.83
N GLY A 266 -9.24 4.71 -6.78
CA GLY A 266 -8.85 6.00 -6.22
C GLY A 266 -8.97 6.03 -4.71
N ASP A 267 -8.09 6.83 -4.11
CA ASP A 267 -8.09 7.11 -2.67
C ASP A 267 -7.32 8.41 -2.42
N GLU A 268 -7.36 8.98 -1.21
CA GLU A 268 -6.62 10.18 -0.88
C GLU A 268 -6.13 10.18 0.56
N THR A 269 -5.04 10.91 0.80
CA THR A 269 -4.50 11.10 2.14
C THR A 269 -4.08 12.53 2.37
N ARG A 270 -4.06 12.93 3.63
CA ARG A 270 -3.66 14.28 4.04
C ARG A 270 -2.17 14.52 3.83
N VAL A 271 -1.82 15.72 3.40
CA VAL A 271 -0.45 16.23 3.37
C VAL A 271 -0.47 17.67 3.86
N GLN A 272 0.59 18.11 4.49
CA GLN A 272 0.74 19.52 4.90
C GLN A 272 1.72 20.21 3.94
N VAL A 273 1.33 21.39 3.42
CA VAL A 273 2.20 22.28 2.66
C VAL A 273 2.27 23.63 3.40
N ILE A 274 3.49 24.09 3.71
CA ILE A 274 3.68 25.27 4.59
C ILE A 274 3.46 26.56 3.82
N ASP A 275 4.11 26.71 2.67
CA ASP A 275 4.10 27.92 1.85
C ASP A 275 2.92 27.88 0.84
N GLU A 276 1.72 27.47 1.29
CA GLU A 276 0.50 27.51 0.48
C GLU A 276 -0.12 28.92 0.58
N PRO A 277 -0.25 29.67 -0.52
CA PRO A 277 -0.88 31.00 -0.50
C PRO A 277 -2.32 30.92 0.04
N GLU A 278 -2.73 31.94 0.80
CA GLU A 278 -4.08 32.11 1.34
C GLU A 278 -4.52 31.06 2.36
N GLN A 279 -3.64 30.12 2.76
CA GLN A 279 -3.93 29.15 3.79
C GLN A 279 -3.12 29.46 5.06
N LYS A 280 -3.75 29.34 6.23
CA LYS A 280 -3.03 29.33 7.50
C LYS A 280 -2.26 28.03 7.62
N GLY A 281 -1.05 28.02 8.19
CA GLY A 281 -0.16 26.87 8.28
C GLY A 281 -0.72 25.59 8.92
N SER A 282 -1.94 25.63 9.46
CA SER A 282 -2.69 24.47 9.98
C SER A 282 -3.61 23.83 8.93
N THR A 283 -3.73 24.39 7.73
CA THR A 283 -4.62 23.88 6.69
C THR A 283 -4.06 22.60 6.08
N GLN A 284 -4.91 21.60 5.98
CA GLN A 284 -4.56 20.30 5.42
C GLN A 284 -4.84 20.30 3.92
N ASN A 285 -3.81 19.92 3.16
CA ASN A 285 -3.88 19.65 1.73
C ASN A 285 -3.98 18.12 1.52
N TRP A 286 -4.14 17.69 0.28
CA TRP A 286 -4.42 16.30 -0.03
C TRP A 286 -3.51 15.75 -1.11
N MET A 287 -3.12 14.51 -0.94
CA MET A 287 -2.45 13.70 -1.95
C MET A 287 -3.45 12.63 -2.40
N TRP A 288 -3.90 12.77 -3.63
CA TRP A 288 -4.76 11.80 -4.29
C TRP A 288 -3.92 10.74 -4.96
N VAL A 289 -4.45 9.52 -5.02
CA VAL A 289 -3.84 8.42 -5.74
C VAL A 289 -4.87 7.78 -6.67
N TYR A 290 -4.43 7.50 -7.87
CA TYR A 290 -5.19 6.80 -8.90
C TYR A 290 -4.36 5.64 -9.40
N LEU A 291 -4.93 4.45 -9.56
CA LEU A 291 -4.21 3.30 -10.07
C LEU A 291 -5.10 2.41 -10.93
N THR A 292 -4.47 1.66 -11.84
CA THR A 292 -5.17 0.65 -12.63
C THR A 292 -5.41 -0.59 -11.78
N ASP A 293 -6.59 -1.21 -11.92
CA ASP A 293 -6.88 -2.50 -11.29
C ASP A 293 -5.92 -3.59 -11.81
N GLU A 294 -5.52 -4.52 -10.96
CA GLU A 294 -4.57 -5.59 -11.33
C GLU A 294 -5.14 -6.56 -12.38
N TYR A 295 -6.47 -6.64 -12.47
CA TYR A 295 -7.18 -7.48 -13.45
C TYR A 295 -7.63 -6.70 -14.69
N SER A 296 -7.28 -5.40 -14.79
CA SER A 296 -7.78 -4.53 -15.87
C SER A 296 -7.30 -4.88 -17.28
N GLY A 297 -6.27 -5.71 -17.40
CA GLY A 297 -5.57 -5.91 -18.67
C GLY A 297 -4.72 -4.71 -19.14
N SER A 298 -4.78 -3.60 -18.44
CA SER A 298 -3.97 -2.40 -18.69
C SER A 298 -2.61 -2.50 -17.99
N PRO A 299 -1.59 -1.72 -18.41
CA PRO A 299 -0.35 -1.62 -17.66
C PRO A 299 -0.59 -1.25 -16.20
N ARG A 300 0.12 -1.87 -15.29
CA ARG A 300 0.00 -1.57 -13.86
C ARG A 300 0.66 -0.24 -13.56
N MET A 301 -0.11 0.74 -13.09
CA MET A 301 0.39 2.06 -12.79
C MET A 301 -0.29 2.69 -11.58
N VAL A 302 0.45 3.56 -10.92
CA VAL A 302 0.01 4.40 -9.80
C VAL A 302 0.36 5.84 -10.10
N LEU A 303 -0.63 6.71 -10.01
CA LEU A 303 -0.49 8.15 -10.25
C LEU A 303 -0.88 8.91 -8.99
N PHE A 304 0.03 9.72 -8.46
CA PHE A 304 -0.24 10.64 -7.36
C PHE A 304 -0.49 12.03 -7.90
N GLN A 305 -1.43 12.74 -7.26
CA GLN A 305 -1.74 14.13 -7.57
C GLN A 305 -1.88 14.94 -6.29
N TYR A 306 -1.18 16.06 -6.22
CA TYR A 306 -1.32 16.99 -5.11
C TYR A 306 -2.48 17.96 -5.35
N GLU A 307 -3.35 18.12 -4.34
CA GLU A 307 -4.48 19.05 -4.39
C GLU A 307 -4.66 19.82 -3.08
N ARG A 308 -5.14 21.06 -3.19
CA ARG A 308 -5.34 21.95 -2.03
C ARG A 308 -6.45 21.49 -1.11
N THR A 309 -7.45 20.79 -1.64
CA THR A 309 -8.68 20.43 -0.91
C THR A 309 -9.03 18.95 -1.15
N ARG A 310 -10.01 18.46 -0.38
CA ARG A 310 -10.65 17.15 -0.59
C ARG A 310 -11.92 17.25 -1.44
N ALA A 311 -12.05 18.28 -2.27
CA ALA A 311 -13.27 18.52 -3.03
C ALA A 311 -13.50 17.47 -4.12
N GLY A 312 -14.75 17.07 -4.33
CA GLY A 312 -15.14 16.04 -5.28
C GLY A 312 -14.90 16.39 -6.75
N TYR A 313 -14.63 17.65 -7.08
CA TYR A 313 -14.27 18.02 -8.46
C TYR A 313 -12.86 17.57 -8.86
N HIS A 314 -11.94 17.35 -7.91
CA HIS A 314 -10.58 16.91 -8.24
C HIS A 314 -10.52 15.55 -8.98
N PRO A 315 -11.19 14.50 -8.52
CA PRO A 315 -11.24 13.26 -9.31
C PRO A 315 -11.98 13.44 -10.64
N VAL A 316 -12.99 14.34 -10.73
CA VAL A 316 -13.65 14.65 -11.99
C VAL A 316 -12.67 15.30 -12.98
N GLU A 317 -11.89 16.29 -12.54
CA GLU A 317 -10.87 16.95 -13.36
C GLU A 317 -9.73 16.00 -13.74
N PHE A 318 -9.28 15.13 -12.83
CA PHE A 318 -8.24 14.16 -13.11
C PHE A 318 -8.66 13.16 -14.17
N LEU A 319 -9.85 12.57 -14.03
CA LEU A 319 -10.42 11.59 -14.96
C LEU A 319 -10.84 12.23 -16.28
N GLY A 320 -11.16 13.53 -16.27
CA GLY A 320 -11.57 14.28 -17.45
C GLY A 320 -12.80 13.68 -18.14
N ASP A 321 -13.11 14.18 -19.34
CA ASP A 321 -14.25 13.68 -20.14
C ASP A 321 -13.94 12.36 -20.86
N GLN A 322 -12.69 11.96 -20.92
CA GLN A 322 -12.22 10.80 -21.68
C GLN A 322 -12.39 9.48 -20.91
N TYR A 323 -12.33 9.52 -19.58
CA TYR A 323 -12.44 8.29 -18.78
C TYR A 323 -13.86 7.77 -18.77
N GLN A 324 -14.02 6.52 -19.15
CA GLN A 324 -15.27 5.79 -19.12
C GLN A 324 -15.04 4.37 -18.60
N GLY A 325 -15.71 4.00 -17.51
CA GLY A 325 -15.56 2.67 -16.94
C GLY A 325 -15.89 2.61 -15.46
N TYR A 326 -15.26 1.68 -14.77
CA TYR A 326 -15.45 1.46 -13.34
C TYR A 326 -14.38 2.16 -12.51
N PHE A 327 -14.79 2.71 -11.39
CA PHE A 327 -13.91 3.39 -10.44
C PHE A 327 -14.16 2.86 -9.03
N THR A 328 -13.20 2.11 -8.49
CA THR A 328 -13.28 1.51 -7.15
C THR A 328 -12.70 2.48 -6.12
N CYS A 329 -13.48 2.79 -5.09
CA CYS A 329 -13.09 3.73 -4.05
C CYS A 329 -13.69 3.38 -2.69
N ASP A 330 -13.40 4.17 -1.68
CA ASP A 330 -14.08 4.10 -0.38
C ASP A 330 -15.50 4.71 -0.44
N GLY A 331 -16.20 4.70 0.68
CA GLY A 331 -17.54 5.29 0.80
C GLY A 331 -17.56 6.81 0.94
N TYR A 332 -16.51 7.54 0.52
CA TYR A 332 -16.51 8.99 0.57
C TYR A 332 -17.49 9.57 -0.45
N GLN A 333 -18.42 10.41 0.05
CA GLN A 333 -19.56 10.92 -0.75
C GLN A 333 -19.14 11.65 -2.03
N ALA A 334 -17.96 12.25 -2.06
CA ALA A 334 -17.48 12.95 -3.26
C ALA A 334 -17.33 12.04 -4.48
N TYR A 335 -16.97 10.79 -4.28
CA TYR A 335 -16.88 9.81 -5.38
C TYR A 335 -18.26 9.41 -5.94
N HIS A 336 -19.31 9.48 -5.12
CA HIS A 336 -20.68 9.19 -5.57
C HIS A 336 -21.25 10.28 -6.49
N SER A 337 -20.58 11.43 -6.58
CA SER A 337 -20.94 12.55 -7.47
C SER A 337 -20.17 12.52 -8.80
N LEU A 338 -19.43 11.46 -9.10
CA LEU A 338 -18.76 11.29 -10.39
C LEU A 338 -19.78 11.22 -11.53
N PRO A 339 -19.45 11.70 -12.75
CA PRO A 339 -20.34 11.66 -13.90
C PRO A 339 -20.84 10.24 -14.22
N GLU A 340 -22.05 10.11 -14.76
CA GLU A 340 -22.72 8.83 -15.05
C GLU A 340 -21.91 7.87 -15.94
N ARG A 341 -20.98 8.39 -16.76
CA ARG A 341 -20.06 7.57 -17.57
C ARG A 341 -19.07 6.77 -16.71
N ILE A 342 -18.97 7.08 -15.42
CA ILE A 342 -18.08 6.43 -14.44
C ILE A 342 -18.93 5.64 -13.45
N THR A 343 -18.84 4.34 -13.50
CA THR A 343 -19.54 3.46 -12.58
C THR A 343 -18.70 3.29 -11.30
N VAL A 344 -19.15 3.90 -10.22
CA VAL A 344 -18.46 3.79 -8.93
C VAL A 344 -18.70 2.42 -8.31
N THR A 345 -17.63 1.74 -7.86
CA THR A 345 -17.69 0.50 -7.10
C THR A 345 -17.17 0.71 -5.68
N GLY A 346 -17.77 0.02 -4.72
CA GLY A 346 -17.46 0.18 -3.30
C GLY A 346 -16.33 -0.73 -2.83
N CYS A 347 -15.87 -0.47 -1.61
CA CYS A 347 -14.80 -1.22 -0.95
C CYS A 347 -15.34 -2.10 0.18
N MET A 348 -15.38 -3.42 -0.02
CA MET A 348 -15.83 -4.37 1.01
C MET A 348 -14.91 -4.38 2.24
N ALA A 349 -13.63 -4.03 2.09
CA ALA A 349 -12.69 -3.94 3.20
C ALA A 349 -13.10 -2.83 4.20
N HIS A 350 -13.69 -1.72 3.74
CA HIS A 350 -14.19 -0.68 4.62
C HIS A 350 -15.42 -1.14 5.41
N ALA A 351 -16.36 -1.82 4.78
CA ALA A 351 -17.49 -2.43 5.47
C ALA A 351 -17.01 -3.43 6.54
N ARG A 352 -16.08 -4.32 6.16
CA ARG A 352 -15.46 -5.29 7.07
C ARG A 352 -14.78 -4.61 8.26
N ARG A 353 -14.01 -3.55 8.04
CA ARG A 353 -13.30 -2.80 9.09
C ARG A 353 -14.25 -2.26 10.15
N ARG A 354 -15.41 -1.72 9.76
CA ARG A 354 -16.40 -1.21 10.71
C ARG A 354 -16.98 -2.30 11.61
N PHE A 355 -17.25 -3.48 11.06
CA PHE A 355 -17.66 -4.63 11.88
C PHE A 355 -16.53 -5.13 12.79
N ASP A 356 -15.28 -5.13 12.33
CA ASP A 356 -14.13 -5.52 13.17
C ASP A 356 -13.88 -4.52 14.31
N GLU A 357 -14.07 -3.22 14.06
CA GLU A 357 -14.03 -2.19 15.11
C GLU A 357 -15.09 -2.45 16.18
N SER A 358 -16.34 -2.75 15.79
CA SER A 358 -17.40 -3.13 16.72
C SER A 358 -17.03 -4.40 17.52
N LEU A 359 -16.52 -5.43 16.83
CA LEU A 359 -16.08 -6.66 17.48
C LEU A 359 -14.91 -6.44 18.44
N THR A 360 -13.98 -5.56 18.10
CA THR A 360 -12.81 -5.25 18.94
C THR A 360 -13.21 -4.60 20.27
N VAL A 361 -14.26 -3.80 20.28
CA VAL A 361 -14.82 -3.23 21.51
C VAL A 361 -15.36 -4.35 22.41
N LEU A 362 -16.05 -5.33 21.84
CA LEU A 362 -16.67 -6.44 22.58
C LEU A 362 -15.65 -7.49 23.09
N LYS A 363 -14.48 -7.63 22.46
CA LYS A 363 -13.44 -8.63 22.84
C LYS A 363 -12.95 -8.51 24.28
N LYS A 364 -13.13 -7.37 24.93
CA LYS A 364 -12.68 -7.17 26.32
C LYS A 364 -13.60 -7.83 27.34
N ASP A 365 -14.89 -7.92 27.03
CA ASP A 365 -15.94 -8.29 27.99
C ASP A 365 -16.65 -9.60 27.65
N PHE A 366 -16.42 -10.15 26.45
CA PHE A 366 -17.11 -11.33 25.93
C PHE A 366 -16.16 -12.52 25.79
N THR A 367 -16.67 -13.72 26.12
CA THR A 367 -15.97 -14.98 25.79
C THR A 367 -15.97 -15.22 24.29
N LYS A 368 -15.11 -16.13 23.82
CA LYS A 368 -15.05 -16.49 22.39
C LYS A 368 -16.39 -17.03 21.86
N GLU A 369 -17.13 -17.73 22.69
CA GLU A 369 -18.44 -18.28 22.36
C GLU A 369 -19.48 -17.17 22.23
N GLN A 370 -19.54 -16.26 23.19
CA GLN A 370 -20.43 -15.09 23.14
C GLN A 370 -20.13 -14.17 21.93
N LEU A 371 -18.84 -13.98 21.59
CA LEU A 371 -18.47 -13.19 20.42
C LEU A 371 -19.03 -13.77 19.12
N LYS A 372 -19.10 -15.10 18.97
CA LYS A 372 -19.66 -15.75 17.78
C LYS A 372 -21.15 -15.49 17.55
N GLU A 373 -21.87 -15.20 18.61
CA GLU A 373 -23.31 -14.91 18.56
C GLU A 373 -23.60 -13.45 18.20
N THR A 374 -22.58 -12.58 18.27
CA THR A 374 -22.74 -11.16 17.97
C THR A 374 -22.97 -10.91 16.49
N THR A 375 -23.77 -9.87 16.18
CA THR A 375 -24.01 -9.38 14.82
C THR A 375 -22.71 -9.06 14.09
N ALA A 376 -21.76 -8.44 14.80
CA ALA A 376 -20.46 -8.09 14.23
C ALA A 376 -19.66 -9.33 13.76
N TYR A 377 -19.63 -10.39 14.58
CA TYR A 377 -18.97 -11.64 14.21
C TYR A 377 -19.66 -12.33 13.04
N GLN A 378 -20.98 -12.37 13.03
CA GLN A 378 -21.76 -12.98 11.96
C GLN A 378 -21.56 -12.22 10.62
N ALA A 379 -21.50 -10.87 10.66
CA ALA A 379 -21.16 -10.06 9.49
C ALA A 379 -19.74 -10.36 8.99
N MET A 380 -18.75 -10.40 9.90
CA MET A 380 -17.36 -10.72 9.56
C MET A 380 -17.21 -12.11 8.95
N ALA A 381 -17.95 -13.11 9.46
CA ALA A 381 -17.94 -14.46 8.91
C ALA A 381 -18.51 -14.51 7.48
N ARG A 382 -19.64 -13.81 7.24
CA ARG A 382 -20.24 -13.71 5.89
C ARG A 382 -19.34 -12.98 4.90
N ILE A 383 -18.79 -11.84 5.30
CA ILE A 383 -17.81 -11.10 4.46
C ILE A 383 -16.57 -11.97 4.18
N GLY A 384 -16.11 -12.75 5.17
CA GLY A 384 -15.01 -13.69 5.00
C GLY A 384 -15.25 -14.74 3.91
N MET A 385 -16.51 -15.15 3.69
CA MET A 385 -16.85 -16.06 2.60
C MET A 385 -16.66 -15.43 1.22
N PHE A 386 -16.98 -14.14 1.07
CA PHE A 386 -16.73 -13.42 -0.20
C PHE A 386 -15.24 -13.40 -0.54
N TYR A 387 -14.39 -13.05 0.43
CA TYR A 387 -12.93 -13.06 0.23
C TYR A 387 -12.39 -14.46 -0.08
N LYS A 388 -12.95 -15.50 0.54
CA LYS A 388 -12.56 -16.88 0.24
C LYS A 388 -12.92 -17.29 -1.19
N ILE A 389 -14.06 -16.84 -1.71
CA ILE A 389 -14.43 -17.05 -3.12
C ILE A 389 -13.44 -16.32 -4.02
N GLU A 390 -13.16 -15.04 -3.76
CA GLU A 390 -12.19 -14.25 -4.53
C GLU A 390 -10.79 -14.90 -4.55
N GLU A 391 -10.33 -15.47 -3.43
CA GLU A 391 -9.07 -16.21 -3.36
C GLU A 391 -9.07 -17.45 -4.27
N MET A 392 -10.18 -18.20 -4.28
CA MET A 392 -10.30 -19.40 -5.13
C MET A 392 -10.34 -19.08 -6.64
N ILE A 393 -10.83 -17.91 -7.01
CA ILE A 393 -10.96 -17.49 -8.41
C ILE A 393 -9.86 -16.53 -8.86
N ARG A 394 -8.88 -16.29 -8.03
CA ARG A 394 -7.83 -15.27 -8.23
C ARG A 394 -7.09 -15.44 -9.57
N ASP A 395 -6.72 -16.67 -9.90
CA ASP A 395 -5.91 -17.00 -11.08
C ASP A 395 -6.77 -17.36 -12.32
N LYS A 396 -8.09 -17.20 -12.25
CA LYS A 396 -9.02 -17.44 -13.33
C LYS A 396 -9.11 -16.23 -14.27
N SER A 397 -9.57 -16.48 -15.51
CA SER A 397 -9.85 -15.37 -16.45
C SER A 397 -10.98 -14.48 -15.94
N PRO A 398 -11.07 -13.23 -16.39
CA PRO A 398 -12.18 -12.34 -16.01
C PRO A 398 -13.57 -12.93 -16.29
N GLU A 399 -13.74 -13.65 -17.40
CA GLU A 399 -14.99 -14.33 -17.75
C GLU A 399 -15.32 -15.43 -16.75
N GLU A 400 -14.35 -16.28 -16.41
CA GLU A 400 -14.51 -17.33 -15.42
C GLU A 400 -14.76 -16.77 -14.02
N ARG A 401 -14.09 -15.65 -13.66
CA ARG A 401 -14.33 -14.94 -12.40
C ARG A 401 -15.76 -14.41 -12.32
N TYR A 402 -16.26 -13.81 -13.41
CA TYR A 402 -17.65 -13.37 -13.50
C TYR A 402 -18.64 -14.53 -13.30
N GLU A 403 -18.47 -15.64 -14.01
CA GLU A 403 -19.35 -16.81 -13.89
C GLU A 403 -19.36 -17.38 -12.46
N GLU A 404 -18.19 -17.55 -11.86
CA GLU A 404 -18.09 -18.06 -10.49
C GLU A 404 -18.70 -17.09 -9.46
N ARG A 405 -18.55 -15.80 -9.64
CA ARG A 405 -19.20 -14.78 -8.81
C ARG A 405 -20.72 -14.85 -8.91
N GLN A 406 -21.28 -14.96 -10.13
CA GLN A 406 -22.73 -15.11 -10.31
C GLN A 406 -23.25 -16.37 -9.61
N LYS A 407 -22.50 -17.48 -9.68
CA LYS A 407 -22.88 -18.78 -9.12
C LYS A 407 -22.73 -18.84 -7.60
N GLN A 408 -21.65 -18.33 -7.05
CA GLN A 408 -21.28 -18.53 -5.64
C GLN A 408 -21.43 -17.25 -4.80
N ALA A 409 -20.90 -16.11 -5.26
CA ALA A 409 -20.85 -14.89 -4.47
C ALA A 409 -22.19 -14.14 -4.46
N LYS A 410 -22.87 -14.05 -5.60
CA LYS A 410 -24.12 -13.30 -5.72
C LYS A 410 -25.22 -13.78 -4.76
N PRO A 411 -25.57 -15.08 -4.67
CA PRO A 411 -26.60 -15.53 -3.74
C PRO A 411 -26.23 -15.24 -2.27
N LEU A 412 -24.94 -15.37 -1.92
CA LEU A 412 -24.47 -15.09 -0.57
C LEU A 412 -24.51 -13.61 -0.25
N LEU A 413 -24.18 -12.76 -1.22
CA LEU A 413 -24.21 -11.31 -1.05
C LEU A 413 -25.65 -10.78 -0.96
N GLU A 414 -26.58 -11.31 -1.75
CA GLU A 414 -28.01 -11.02 -1.64
C GLU A 414 -28.55 -11.39 -0.27
N ALA A 415 -28.30 -12.61 0.19
CA ALA A 415 -28.69 -13.07 1.53
C ALA A 415 -28.03 -12.27 2.66
N PHE A 416 -26.80 -11.78 2.47
CA PHE A 416 -26.14 -10.90 3.42
C PHE A 416 -26.85 -9.55 3.55
N PHE A 417 -27.22 -8.91 2.45
CA PHE A 417 -27.93 -7.63 2.48
C PHE A 417 -29.38 -7.79 2.97
N GLU A 418 -30.09 -8.85 2.59
CA GLU A 418 -31.41 -9.17 3.15
C GLU A 418 -31.33 -9.29 4.68
N TRP A 419 -30.33 -10.01 5.19
CA TRP A 419 -30.11 -10.11 6.63
C TRP A 419 -29.78 -8.74 7.27
N LEU A 420 -28.94 -7.90 6.65
CA LEU A 420 -28.63 -6.57 7.18
C LEU A 420 -29.89 -5.67 7.23
N HIS A 421 -30.76 -5.75 6.24
CA HIS A 421 -32.03 -5.01 6.25
C HIS A 421 -32.95 -5.44 7.41
N THR A 422 -32.93 -6.71 7.84
CA THR A 422 -33.67 -7.12 9.04
C THR A 422 -33.16 -6.47 10.32
N LEU A 423 -31.92 -5.97 10.32
CA LEU A 423 -31.27 -5.36 11.46
C LEU A 423 -31.41 -3.82 11.49
N GLU A 424 -31.76 -3.19 10.36
CA GLU A 424 -31.74 -1.73 10.19
C GLU A 424 -32.52 -0.98 11.26
N ASP A 425 -33.72 -1.45 11.59
CA ASP A 425 -34.58 -0.86 12.63
C ASP A 425 -34.28 -1.39 14.04
N ALA A 426 -33.53 -2.48 14.15
CA ALA A 426 -33.23 -3.13 15.41
C ALA A 426 -31.95 -2.62 16.10
N VAL A 427 -31.02 -2.05 15.32
CA VAL A 427 -29.73 -1.56 15.85
C VAL A 427 -29.83 -0.10 16.30
N ASP A 428 -29.18 0.22 17.42
CA ASP A 428 -28.97 1.61 17.80
C ASP A 428 -27.99 2.29 16.83
N ARG A 429 -28.49 3.31 16.11
CA ARG A 429 -27.72 4.06 15.09
C ARG A 429 -26.48 4.74 15.62
N SER A 430 -26.42 5.04 16.92
CA SER A 430 -25.26 5.66 17.57
C SER A 430 -24.22 4.66 18.04
N SER A 431 -24.55 3.36 18.06
CA SER A 431 -23.63 2.28 18.45
C SER A 431 -22.65 1.94 17.32
N LYS A 432 -21.50 1.33 17.66
CA LYS A 432 -20.53 0.87 16.67
C LYS A 432 -21.09 -0.16 15.70
N ILE A 433 -21.96 -1.01 16.16
CA ILE A 433 -22.64 -1.98 15.29
C ILE A 433 -23.67 -1.30 14.39
N GLY A 434 -24.43 -0.31 14.90
CA GLY A 434 -25.35 0.48 14.10
C GLY A 434 -24.62 1.27 13.01
N GLU A 435 -23.52 1.94 13.36
CA GLU A 435 -22.66 2.61 12.38
C GLU A 435 -22.19 1.65 11.27
N ALA A 436 -21.78 0.39 11.63
CA ALA A 436 -21.33 -0.61 10.68
C ALA A 436 -22.45 -1.09 9.75
N VAL A 437 -23.62 -1.41 10.31
CA VAL A 437 -24.81 -1.85 9.54
C VAL A 437 -25.27 -0.77 8.59
N LEU A 438 -25.50 0.46 9.08
CA LEU A 438 -25.98 1.56 8.27
C LEU A 438 -24.99 1.97 7.18
N TYR A 439 -23.69 2.01 7.49
CA TYR A 439 -22.67 2.25 6.48
C TYR A 439 -22.74 1.20 5.36
N THR A 440 -22.83 -0.07 5.73
CA THR A 440 -22.83 -1.16 4.75
C THR A 440 -24.09 -1.13 3.88
N LEU A 441 -25.26 -0.84 4.47
CA LEU A 441 -26.52 -0.67 3.74
C LEU A 441 -26.47 0.55 2.81
N ASN A 442 -25.94 1.68 3.27
CA ASN A 442 -25.77 2.88 2.43
C ASN A 442 -24.81 2.65 1.24
N GLN A 443 -23.91 1.68 1.37
CA GLN A 443 -22.98 1.30 0.30
C GLN A 443 -23.45 0.08 -0.51
N GLU A 444 -24.63 -0.47 -0.25
CA GLU A 444 -25.12 -1.71 -0.88
C GLU A 444 -25.00 -1.70 -2.41
N THR A 445 -25.52 -0.66 -3.06
CA THR A 445 -25.47 -0.53 -4.52
C THR A 445 -24.03 -0.59 -5.05
N TYR A 446 -23.11 0.10 -4.38
CA TYR A 446 -21.70 0.17 -4.79
C TYR A 446 -20.96 -1.13 -4.49
N LEU A 447 -21.25 -1.75 -3.34
CA LEU A 447 -20.64 -3.01 -2.92
C LEU A 447 -21.08 -4.22 -3.78
N LYS A 448 -22.27 -4.17 -4.37
CA LYS A 448 -22.76 -5.22 -5.28
C LYS A 448 -22.12 -5.16 -6.67
N ARG A 449 -21.62 -4.00 -7.08
CA ARG A 449 -21.12 -3.77 -8.45
C ARG A 449 -19.89 -4.58 -8.83
N TYR A 450 -19.09 -5.06 -7.87
CA TYR A 450 -17.97 -5.95 -8.22
C TYR A 450 -18.41 -7.27 -8.87
N LEU A 451 -19.68 -7.62 -8.75
CA LEU A 451 -20.28 -8.77 -9.43
C LEU A 451 -20.58 -8.52 -10.91
N GLU A 452 -20.58 -7.27 -11.38
CA GLU A 452 -20.96 -6.90 -12.74
C GLU A 452 -19.91 -7.26 -13.77
N ASP A 453 -18.63 -7.35 -13.36
CA ASP A 453 -17.52 -7.62 -14.27
C ASP A 453 -16.38 -8.37 -13.53
N GLY A 454 -15.82 -9.38 -14.19
CA GLY A 454 -14.74 -10.19 -13.62
C GLY A 454 -13.40 -9.48 -13.49
N HIS A 455 -13.21 -8.33 -14.15
CA HIS A 455 -12.01 -7.50 -13.98
C HIS A 455 -12.01 -6.68 -12.68
N LEU A 456 -13.17 -6.53 -12.04
CA LEU A 456 -13.28 -5.70 -10.84
C LEU A 456 -12.68 -6.38 -9.60
N SER A 457 -12.11 -5.59 -8.73
CA SER A 457 -11.71 -6.01 -7.39
C SER A 457 -12.86 -5.83 -6.39
N ILE A 458 -12.96 -6.70 -5.38
CA ILE A 458 -13.96 -6.61 -4.31
C ILE A 458 -13.71 -5.43 -3.35
N ASP A 459 -12.49 -4.91 -3.33
CA ASP A 459 -12.08 -3.84 -2.43
C ASP A 459 -11.06 -2.86 -3.05
N ASN A 460 -10.76 -1.81 -2.31
CA ASN A 460 -9.81 -0.75 -2.68
C ASN A 460 -8.45 -0.88 -1.97
N LEU A 461 -8.09 -2.06 -1.47
CA LEU A 461 -6.83 -2.25 -0.73
C LEU A 461 -5.58 -1.97 -1.58
N ALA A 462 -5.69 -2.06 -2.90
CA ALA A 462 -4.59 -1.69 -3.80
C ALA A 462 -4.23 -0.20 -3.66
N ALA A 463 -5.21 0.71 -3.63
CA ALA A 463 -4.99 2.13 -3.41
C ALA A 463 -4.48 2.42 -1.99
N GLU A 464 -5.04 1.77 -0.97
CA GLU A 464 -4.54 1.90 0.41
C GLU A 464 -3.06 1.47 0.52
N ARG A 465 -2.65 0.38 -0.16
CA ARG A 465 -1.25 -0.06 -0.19
C ARG A 465 -0.34 0.96 -0.87
N ALA A 466 -0.77 1.54 -2.00
CA ALA A 466 -0.01 2.59 -2.68
C ALA A 466 0.18 3.82 -1.77
N LEU A 467 -0.87 4.25 -1.07
CA LEU A 467 -0.80 5.35 -0.11
C LEU A 467 0.07 5.04 1.12
N LYS A 468 0.25 3.77 1.48
CA LYS A 468 1.03 3.38 2.67
C LYS A 468 2.48 3.87 2.58
N ASN A 469 3.15 3.71 1.44
CA ASN A 469 4.53 4.17 1.24
C ASN A 469 4.63 5.70 1.34
N PHE A 470 3.68 6.43 0.77
CA PHE A 470 3.58 7.87 0.94
C PHE A 470 3.36 8.25 2.41
N ALA A 471 2.45 7.57 3.12
CA ALA A 471 2.13 7.84 4.52
C ALA A 471 3.33 7.57 5.45
N ILE A 472 4.11 6.50 5.20
CA ILE A 472 5.36 6.20 5.92
C ILE A 472 6.39 7.32 5.66
N GLY A 473 6.61 7.70 4.41
CA GLY A 473 7.49 8.79 4.03
C GLY A 473 7.07 10.09 4.74
N ARG A 474 5.79 10.44 4.71
CA ARG A 474 5.22 11.62 5.38
C ARG A 474 5.51 11.64 6.89
N ARG A 475 5.43 10.52 7.58
CA ARG A 475 5.79 10.45 9.01
C ARG A 475 7.27 10.80 9.25
N ASN A 476 8.14 10.56 8.27
CA ASN A 476 9.57 10.87 8.38
C ASN A 476 9.89 12.34 8.04
N TRP A 477 9.27 12.95 7.02
CA TRP A 477 9.55 14.32 6.59
C TRP A 477 8.46 15.34 6.97
N LEU A 478 7.33 14.91 7.54
CA LEU A 478 6.21 15.65 8.14
C LEU A 478 5.41 16.54 7.17
N PHE A 479 6.04 17.39 6.36
CA PHE A 479 5.41 18.37 5.48
C PHE A 479 6.21 18.59 4.20
N ALA A 480 5.55 19.13 3.16
CA ALA A 480 6.20 19.76 2.04
C ALA A 480 6.31 21.27 2.30
N LYS A 481 7.43 21.89 1.92
CA LYS A 481 7.60 23.32 2.12
C LYS A 481 6.75 24.13 1.15
N SER A 482 6.69 23.73 -0.12
CA SER A 482 6.03 24.47 -1.18
C SER A 482 5.14 23.57 -2.05
N ILE A 483 4.21 24.19 -2.78
CA ILE A 483 3.34 23.52 -3.77
C ILE A 483 4.19 22.77 -4.80
N ARG A 484 5.22 23.41 -5.38
CA ARG A 484 6.13 22.77 -6.35
C ARG A 484 6.82 21.54 -5.76
N GLY A 485 7.19 21.59 -4.47
CA GLY A 485 7.77 20.45 -3.78
C GLY A 485 6.77 19.31 -3.58
N ALA A 486 5.49 19.62 -3.32
CA ALA A 486 4.43 18.63 -3.21
C ALA A 486 4.09 17.99 -4.57
N GLN A 487 3.99 18.79 -5.64
CA GLN A 487 3.79 18.34 -7.02
C GLN A 487 4.95 17.45 -7.49
N ALA A 488 6.21 17.91 -7.30
CA ALA A 488 7.38 17.10 -7.62
C ALA A 488 7.39 15.76 -6.85
N SER A 489 6.95 15.78 -5.59
CA SER A 489 6.81 14.53 -4.81
C SER A 489 5.73 13.61 -5.39
N ALA A 490 4.59 14.15 -5.83
CA ALA A 490 3.55 13.36 -6.49
C ALA A 490 4.09 12.69 -7.76
N THR A 491 4.79 13.45 -8.61
CA THR A 491 5.42 12.93 -9.84
C THR A 491 6.44 11.82 -9.53
N VAL A 492 7.37 12.06 -8.58
CA VAL A 492 8.41 11.06 -8.25
C VAL A 492 7.79 9.81 -7.65
N TYR A 493 6.80 9.93 -6.73
CA TYR A 493 6.08 8.76 -6.20
C TYR A 493 5.37 8.00 -7.31
N SER A 494 4.73 8.68 -8.26
CA SER A 494 4.06 8.01 -9.40
C SER A 494 5.03 7.16 -10.20
N ILE A 495 6.18 7.72 -10.54
CA ILE A 495 7.22 7.03 -11.30
C ILE A 495 7.81 5.85 -10.50
N THR A 496 8.15 6.06 -9.22
CA THR A 496 8.81 5.03 -8.41
C THR A 496 7.87 3.89 -8.02
N GLU A 497 6.63 4.19 -7.62
CA GLU A 497 5.64 3.17 -7.28
C GLU A 497 5.22 2.36 -8.52
N THR A 498 5.04 3.02 -9.67
CA THR A 498 4.77 2.31 -10.93
C THR A 498 5.95 1.43 -11.34
N ALA A 499 7.19 1.89 -11.19
CA ALA A 499 8.38 1.08 -11.43
C ALA A 499 8.39 -0.19 -10.55
N LEU A 500 8.11 -0.04 -9.25
CA LEU A 500 8.01 -1.17 -8.31
C LEU A 500 6.91 -2.17 -8.70
N LEU A 501 5.74 -1.69 -9.14
CA LEU A 501 4.63 -2.55 -9.59
C LEU A 501 5.00 -3.36 -10.83
N ASN A 502 5.86 -2.82 -11.69
CA ASN A 502 6.33 -3.47 -12.90
C ASN A 502 7.64 -4.24 -12.69
N GLY A 503 8.04 -4.50 -11.44
CA GLY A 503 9.21 -5.31 -11.11
C GLY A 503 10.54 -4.65 -11.44
N LEU A 504 10.58 -3.32 -11.56
CA LEU A 504 11.80 -2.57 -11.80
C LEU A 504 12.52 -2.24 -10.49
N LYS A 505 13.81 -1.95 -10.60
CA LYS A 505 14.65 -1.36 -9.55
C LYS A 505 14.58 0.16 -9.68
N PRO A 506 13.92 0.89 -8.77
CA PRO A 506 13.64 2.32 -8.98
C PRO A 506 14.89 3.18 -9.17
N TYR A 507 15.99 2.88 -8.48
CA TYR A 507 17.25 3.59 -8.66
C TYR A 507 17.78 3.48 -10.09
N ASN A 508 17.89 2.26 -10.62
CA ASN A 508 18.41 2.02 -11.97
C ASN A 508 17.48 2.63 -13.02
N TYR A 509 16.19 2.45 -12.84
CA TYR A 509 15.18 3.01 -13.74
C TYR A 509 15.20 4.55 -13.77
N LEU A 510 15.22 5.22 -12.60
CA LEU A 510 15.33 6.67 -12.53
C LEU A 510 16.61 7.18 -13.18
N THR A 511 17.74 6.49 -12.96
CA THR A 511 19.03 6.84 -13.59
C THR A 511 18.91 6.77 -15.09
N TYR A 512 18.46 5.64 -15.62
CA TYR A 512 18.29 5.41 -17.06
C TYR A 512 17.34 6.44 -17.71
N VAL A 513 16.17 6.66 -17.10
CA VAL A 513 15.20 7.64 -17.59
C VAL A 513 15.82 9.04 -17.67
N MET A 514 16.50 9.51 -16.62
CA MET A 514 17.11 10.84 -16.62
C MET A 514 18.28 10.94 -17.59
N GLU A 515 19.03 9.88 -17.83
CA GLU A 515 20.07 9.84 -18.86
C GLU A 515 19.45 9.97 -20.25
N LYS A 516 18.45 9.16 -20.55
CA LYS A 516 17.78 9.18 -21.86
C LYS A 516 17.05 10.49 -22.12
N MET A 517 16.24 10.96 -21.19
CA MET A 517 15.52 12.23 -21.34
C MET A 517 16.48 13.43 -21.51
N LYS A 518 17.63 13.40 -20.84
CA LYS A 518 18.68 14.39 -21.02
C LYS A 518 19.25 14.35 -22.45
N GLU A 519 19.48 13.17 -23.03
CA GLU A 519 19.96 12.95 -24.38
C GLU A 519 18.94 13.43 -25.44
N LEU A 520 17.66 13.15 -25.23
CA LEU A 520 16.55 13.54 -26.11
C LEU A 520 16.31 15.06 -26.11
N GLY A 521 16.77 15.77 -25.08
CA GLY A 521 16.73 17.22 -25.03
C GLY A 521 15.42 17.80 -24.49
N ALA A 522 15.11 19.06 -24.90
CA ALA A 522 14.02 19.83 -24.30
C ALA A 522 12.60 19.41 -24.82
N PHE A 523 12.53 18.84 -26.01
CA PHE A 523 11.29 18.49 -26.68
C PHE A 523 11.41 17.08 -27.28
N PRO A 524 11.44 16.04 -26.43
CA PRO A 524 11.51 14.64 -26.89
C PRO A 524 10.27 14.27 -27.70
N ALA A 525 10.43 13.42 -28.71
CA ALA A 525 9.29 12.87 -29.43
C ALA A 525 8.50 11.93 -28.52
N LYS A 526 7.16 11.89 -28.72
CA LYS A 526 6.28 11.06 -27.89
C LYS A 526 6.65 9.57 -27.99
N GLU A 527 6.99 9.13 -29.18
CA GLU A 527 7.39 7.75 -29.46
C GLU A 527 8.62 7.32 -28.67
N GLU A 528 9.62 8.20 -28.57
CA GLU A 528 10.84 7.95 -27.78
C GLU A 528 10.55 7.87 -26.28
N MET A 529 9.65 8.72 -25.78
CA MET A 529 9.24 8.69 -24.38
C MET A 529 8.40 7.46 -24.03
N LEU A 530 7.60 6.92 -24.96
CA LEU A 530 6.83 5.69 -24.75
C LEU A 530 7.75 4.49 -24.47
N GLU A 531 8.95 4.46 -25.05
CA GLU A 531 9.95 3.42 -24.79
C GLU A 531 10.54 3.48 -23.37
N LEU A 532 10.40 4.61 -22.69
CA LEU A 532 10.90 4.84 -21.34
C LEU A 532 9.87 4.51 -20.24
N LEU A 533 8.62 4.21 -20.61
CA LEU A 533 7.58 3.92 -19.63
C LEU A 533 7.89 2.65 -18.83
N PRO A 534 7.46 2.54 -17.54
CA PRO A 534 7.85 1.46 -16.62
C PRO A 534 7.49 0.04 -17.09
N TRP A 535 6.60 -0.09 -18.04
CA TRP A 535 6.16 -1.37 -18.63
C TRP A 535 6.73 -1.62 -20.03
N SER A 536 7.62 -0.75 -20.51
CA SER A 536 8.24 -0.93 -21.81
C SER A 536 9.17 -2.15 -21.83
N SER A 537 9.07 -2.94 -22.91
CA SER A 537 9.98 -4.07 -23.16
C SER A 537 11.40 -3.64 -23.56
N ASN A 538 11.60 -2.35 -23.85
CA ASN A 538 12.87 -1.80 -24.32
C ASN A 538 13.77 -1.30 -23.18
N LEU A 539 13.32 -1.45 -21.91
CA LEU A 539 14.13 -1.09 -20.75
C LEU A 539 15.31 -2.05 -20.59
N PRO A 540 16.50 -1.53 -20.20
CA PRO A 540 17.67 -2.35 -19.95
C PRO A 540 17.46 -3.43 -18.87
N ASP A 541 18.12 -4.56 -19.01
CA ASP A 541 18.04 -5.71 -18.06
C ASP A 541 18.39 -5.32 -16.62
N ASP A 542 19.30 -4.37 -16.42
CA ASP A 542 19.70 -3.91 -15.10
C ASP A 542 18.61 -3.09 -14.39
N CYS A 543 17.65 -2.55 -15.14
CA CYS A 543 16.45 -1.93 -14.58
C CYS A 543 15.49 -2.96 -13.97
N HIS A 544 15.53 -4.22 -14.41
CA HIS A 544 14.61 -5.26 -13.92
C HIS A 544 15.11 -5.94 -12.64
N SER A 545 14.17 -6.25 -11.74
CA SER A 545 14.45 -7.07 -10.56
C SER A 545 14.51 -8.55 -10.96
N LYS A 546 15.55 -9.23 -10.53
CA LYS A 546 15.67 -10.69 -10.71
C LYS A 546 14.89 -11.48 -9.67
N LEU A 547 14.38 -10.82 -8.63
CA LEU A 547 13.54 -11.44 -7.62
C LEU A 547 12.12 -11.57 -8.16
N LYS A 548 11.61 -12.79 -8.26
CA LYS A 548 10.17 -13.02 -8.54
C LYS A 548 9.39 -12.61 -7.30
N LYS A 549 8.47 -11.66 -7.44
CA LYS A 549 7.49 -11.33 -6.40
C LYS A 549 6.38 -12.36 -6.36
#